data_f0c5d9de294322f4250edfe4571a7fe9
#
_entry.id   f0c5d9de294322f4250edfe4571a7fe9
#
_cell.length_a   1.000
_cell.length_b   1.000
_cell.length_c   1.000
_cell.angle_alpha   90.00
_cell.angle_beta   90.00
_cell.angle_gamma   90.00
#
_symmetry.space_group_name_H-M   'P 1'
#
loop_
_entity.id
_entity.type
_entity.pdbx_description
1 polymer ?
#
loop_
_entity_poly.entity_id
_entity_poly.type
_entity_poly.pdbx_seq_one_letter_code
_entity_poly.pdbx_strand_id
1 'polypeptide(L)'
;MAFNKYQIIKGAVSYELANFIFNYFLLKRDAVKWMYDNNITYDTGMLGTWTDDQIPNTYSHYADPVMETLLMKVLPVMAQETGLQLVPTYSYARIYKNGDALHRHKDRPSCEISTTVN
;
A
#
# COMPACT_ATOMS: atom_id res chain seq x y z
N MET A 1 5.16 3.34 27.84
CA MET A 1 4.89 2.84 26.48
C MET A 1 6.07 2.02 26.01
N ALA A 2 5.83 0.82 25.48
CA ALA A 2 6.88 -0.12 25.10
C ALA A 2 7.26 -0.04 23.62
N PHE A 3 6.74 0.95 22.88
CA PHE A 3 6.97 1.05 21.44
C PHE A 3 8.32 1.70 21.13
N ASN A 4 9.15 1.00 20.38
CA ASN A 4 10.42 1.51 19.86
C ASN A 4 10.22 2.27 18.56
N LYS A 5 11.30 2.85 18.01
CA LYS A 5 11.24 3.59 16.74
C LYS A 5 10.71 2.75 15.58
N TYR A 6 10.94 1.44 15.60
CA TYR A 6 10.38 0.51 14.64
C TYR A 6 10.28 -0.87 15.24
N GLN A 7 9.46 -1.71 14.63
CA GLN A 7 9.25 -3.08 15.06
C GLN A 7 8.91 -3.94 13.84
N ILE A 8 9.37 -5.18 13.84
CA ILE A 8 9.06 -6.15 12.80
C ILE A 8 8.13 -7.20 13.40
N ILE A 9 6.96 -7.36 12.80
CA ILE A 9 5.96 -8.32 13.24
C ILE A 9 5.82 -9.38 12.14
N LYS A 10 6.33 -10.57 12.40
CA LYS A 10 6.26 -11.69 11.46
C LYS A 10 4.87 -12.33 11.52
N GLY A 11 4.33 -12.67 10.34
CA GLY A 11 3.07 -13.39 10.25
C GLY A 11 1.84 -12.55 10.59
N ALA A 12 1.94 -11.21 10.63
CA ALA A 12 0.80 -10.34 10.86
C ALA A 12 -0.28 -10.52 9.79
N VAL A 13 0.14 -10.83 8.57
CA VAL A 13 -0.73 -11.21 7.46
C VAL A 13 -0.34 -12.63 7.05
N SER A 14 -1.33 -13.52 6.88
CA SER A 14 -1.04 -14.90 6.47
C SER A 14 -0.44 -14.93 5.06
N TYR A 15 0.37 -15.95 4.79
CA TYR A 15 0.98 -16.13 3.47
C TYR A 15 -0.10 -16.23 2.39
N GLU A 16 -1.17 -16.99 2.64
CA GLU A 16 -2.25 -17.17 1.67
C GLU A 16 -2.93 -15.84 1.35
N LEU A 17 -3.24 -15.02 2.36
CA LEU A 17 -3.85 -13.71 2.15
C LEU A 17 -2.89 -12.76 1.42
N ALA A 18 -1.64 -12.71 1.83
CA ALA A 18 -0.64 -11.88 1.18
C ALA A 18 -0.48 -12.26 -0.29
N ASN A 19 -0.41 -13.55 -0.59
CA ASN A 19 -0.29 -14.05 -1.96
C ASN A 19 -1.52 -13.73 -2.80
N PHE A 20 -2.71 -13.85 -2.22
CA PHE A 20 -3.96 -13.49 -2.90
C PHE A 20 -3.99 -12.00 -3.26
N ILE A 21 -3.64 -11.15 -2.31
CA ILE A 21 -3.61 -9.70 -2.52
C ILE A 21 -2.56 -9.32 -3.56
N PHE A 22 -1.39 -9.96 -3.52
CA PHE A 22 -0.34 -9.72 -4.50
C PHE A 22 -0.83 -10.04 -5.92
N ASN A 23 -1.42 -11.21 -6.12
CA ASN A 23 -1.95 -11.61 -7.42
C ASN A 23 -3.12 -10.74 -7.87
N TYR A 24 -3.97 -10.32 -6.95
CA TYR A 24 -5.03 -9.33 -7.22
C TYR A 24 -4.43 -8.04 -7.78
N PHE A 25 -3.39 -7.52 -7.14
CA PHE A 25 -2.83 -6.23 -7.54
C PHE A 25 -2.10 -6.31 -8.88
N LEU A 26 -1.43 -7.43 -9.16
CA LEU A 26 -0.82 -7.66 -10.47
C LEU A 26 -1.89 -7.73 -11.57
N LEU A 27 -2.97 -8.46 -11.35
CA LEU A 27 -4.07 -8.56 -12.31
C LEU A 27 -4.72 -7.19 -12.54
N LYS A 28 -4.94 -6.43 -11.48
CA LYS A 28 -5.50 -5.09 -11.57
C LYS A 28 -4.61 -4.15 -12.37
N ARG A 29 -3.30 -4.18 -12.11
CA ARG A 29 -2.34 -3.41 -12.91
C ARG A 29 -2.52 -3.67 -14.40
N ASP A 30 -2.57 -4.93 -14.80
CA ASP A 30 -2.66 -5.32 -16.20
C ASP A 30 -4.01 -4.90 -16.80
N ALA A 31 -5.10 -5.08 -16.08
CA ALA A 31 -6.43 -4.69 -16.53
C ALA A 31 -6.56 -3.17 -16.69
N VAL A 32 -6.04 -2.41 -15.73
CA VAL A 32 -6.09 -0.94 -15.76
C VAL A 32 -5.21 -0.40 -16.89
N LYS A 33 -4.02 -0.98 -17.08
CA LYS A 33 -3.15 -0.60 -18.19
C LYS A 33 -3.84 -0.81 -19.51
N TRP A 34 -4.50 -1.95 -19.69
CA TRP A 34 -5.24 -2.23 -20.93
C TRP A 34 -6.36 -1.19 -21.15
N MET A 35 -7.09 -0.84 -20.10
CA MET A 35 -8.15 0.18 -20.21
C MET A 35 -7.60 1.55 -20.61
N TYR A 36 -6.49 1.97 -20.04
CA TYR A 36 -5.88 3.26 -20.37
C TYR A 36 -5.32 3.24 -21.81
N ASP A 37 -4.63 2.17 -22.18
CA ASP A 37 -4.03 2.03 -23.51
C ASP A 37 -5.10 1.98 -24.62
N ASN A 38 -6.30 1.51 -24.32
CA ASN A 38 -7.41 1.39 -25.27
C ASN A 38 -8.47 2.49 -25.12
N ASN A 39 -8.17 3.53 -24.34
CA ASN A 39 -9.05 4.68 -24.14
C ASN A 39 -10.44 4.32 -23.62
N ILE A 40 -10.54 3.24 -22.85
CA ILE A 40 -11.79 2.87 -22.16
C ILE A 40 -12.07 3.86 -21.04
N THR A 41 -11.02 4.29 -20.33
CA THR A 41 -11.08 5.31 -19.31
C THR A 41 -9.77 6.09 -19.27
N TYR A 42 -9.76 7.20 -18.55
CA TYR A 42 -8.57 8.05 -18.40
C TYR A 42 -7.96 7.86 -17.03
N ASP A 43 -6.65 8.13 -16.94
CA ASP A 43 -5.93 8.13 -15.67
C ASP A 43 -6.34 9.35 -14.84
N THR A 44 -7.28 9.14 -13.92
CA THR A 44 -7.70 10.12 -12.91
C THR A 44 -7.11 9.77 -11.54
N GLY A 45 -6.34 8.68 -11.44
CA GLY A 45 -5.86 8.12 -10.19
C GLY A 45 -6.86 7.19 -9.48
N MET A 46 -8.11 7.17 -9.88
CA MET A 46 -9.16 6.37 -9.22
C MET A 46 -8.95 4.86 -9.35
N LEU A 47 -8.32 4.42 -10.43
CA LEU A 47 -7.99 3.01 -10.65
C LEU A 47 -6.50 2.72 -10.48
N GLY A 48 -5.75 3.66 -9.95
CA GLY A 48 -4.31 3.63 -9.89
C GLY A 48 -3.67 4.41 -11.02
N THR A 49 -2.37 4.58 -10.93
CA THR A 49 -1.64 5.46 -11.84
C THR A 49 -0.20 5.00 -12.03
N TRP A 50 0.43 5.43 -13.13
CA TRP A 50 1.87 5.29 -13.38
C TRP A 50 2.61 6.62 -13.27
N THR A 51 1.95 7.68 -12.79
CA THR A 51 2.49 9.04 -12.82
C THR A 51 2.91 9.56 -11.45
N ASP A 52 3.08 8.68 -10.47
CA ASP A 52 3.58 9.08 -9.16
C ASP A 52 5.05 9.50 -9.25
N ASP A 53 5.34 10.72 -8.81
CA ASP A 53 6.67 11.31 -8.91
C ASP A 53 7.73 10.61 -8.04
N GLN A 54 7.33 9.93 -6.98
CA GLN A 54 8.27 9.25 -6.10
C GLN A 54 9.01 8.13 -6.84
N ILE A 55 8.29 7.36 -7.66
CA ILE A 55 8.88 6.30 -8.48
C ILE A 55 8.21 6.32 -9.85
N PRO A 56 8.82 6.97 -10.84
CA PRO A 56 8.23 7.10 -12.19
C PRO A 56 7.98 5.74 -12.85
N ASN A 57 6.93 5.68 -13.67
CA ASN A 57 6.58 4.53 -14.49
C ASN A 57 6.29 3.26 -13.68
N THR A 58 5.80 3.41 -12.47
CA THR A 58 5.48 2.32 -11.56
C THR A 58 4.01 2.40 -11.16
N TYR A 59 3.29 1.29 -11.29
CA TYR A 59 1.89 1.26 -10.92
C TYR A 59 1.73 1.43 -9.42
N SER A 60 0.90 2.38 -9.03
CA SER A 60 0.56 2.64 -7.63
C SER A 60 -0.91 2.99 -7.49
N HIS A 61 -1.48 2.77 -6.31
CA HIS A 61 -2.87 3.09 -6.06
C HIS A 61 -3.04 3.55 -4.62
N TYR A 62 -3.52 4.78 -4.47
CA TYR A 62 -3.92 5.35 -3.19
C TYR A 62 -5.33 4.87 -2.84
N ALA A 63 -5.49 4.32 -1.64
CA ALA A 63 -6.79 3.92 -1.10
C ALA A 63 -7.53 2.89 -1.97
N ASP A 64 -6.82 1.94 -2.56
CA ASP A 64 -7.44 0.77 -3.19
C ASP A 64 -8.34 0.07 -2.18
N PRO A 65 -9.60 -0.27 -2.51
CA PRO A 65 -10.52 -0.87 -1.53
C PRO A 65 -10.03 -2.16 -0.88
N VAL A 66 -9.30 -3.00 -1.59
CA VAL A 66 -8.73 -4.22 -1.01
C VAL A 66 -7.61 -3.85 -0.03
N MET A 67 -6.79 -2.87 -0.36
CA MET A 67 -5.71 -2.41 0.52
C MET A 67 -6.24 -1.66 1.74
N GLU A 68 -7.35 -0.91 1.58
CA GLU A 68 -8.05 -0.30 2.72
C GLU A 68 -8.63 -1.37 3.65
N THR A 69 -9.12 -2.47 3.08
CA THR A 69 -9.58 -3.63 3.85
C THR A 69 -8.41 -4.26 4.62
N LEU A 70 -7.26 -4.39 3.98
CA LEU A 70 -6.04 -4.88 4.64
C LEU A 70 -5.61 -3.94 5.77
N LEU A 71 -5.69 -2.63 5.56
CA LEU A 71 -5.41 -1.62 6.59
C LEU A 71 -6.27 -1.87 7.83
N MET A 72 -7.57 -2.08 7.64
CA MET A 72 -8.48 -2.37 8.74
C MET A 72 -8.16 -3.69 9.44
N LYS A 73 -7.66 -4.67 8.69
CA LYS A 73 -7.27 -5.98 9.24
C LYS A 73 -5.99 -5.88 10.09
N VAL A 74 -5.01 -5.08 9.69
CA VAL A 74 -3.75 -4.95 10.44
C VAL A 74 -3.85 -3.94 11.60
N LEU A 75 -4.85 -3.07 11.58
CA LEU A 75 -5.02 -2.04 12.60
C LEU A 75 -5.01 -2.59 14.04
N PRO A 76 -5.77 -3.66 14.39
CA PRO A 76 -5.70 -4.22 15.73
C PRO A 76 -4.31 -4.73 16.12
N VAL A 77 -3.57 -5.31 15.16
CA VAL A 77 -2.22 -5.79 15.41
C VAL A 77 -1.31 -4.60 15.74
N MET A 78 -1.39 -3.53 14.96
CA MET A 78 -0.59 -2.32 15.19
C MET A 78 -0.94 -1.67 16.52
N ALA A 79 -2.22 -1.59 16.87
CA ALA A 79 -2.66 -1.04 18.14
C ALA A 79 -2.11 -1.86 19.31
N GLN A 80 -2.15 -3.17 19.22
CA GLN A 80 -1.63 -4.06 20.25
C GLN A 80 -0.11 -3.90 20.40
N GLU A 81 0.62 -3.90 19.29
CA GLU A 81 2.07 -3.85 19.30
C GLU A 81 2.62 -2.48 19.74
N THR A 82 1.91 -1.41 19.44
CA THR A 82 2.32 -0.06 19.87
C THR A 82 1.81 0.31 21.25
N GLY A 83 0.75 -0.33 21.73
CA GLY A 83 0.06 0.07 22.94
C GLY A 83 -0.74 1.36 22.79
N LEU A 84 -0.95 1.81 21.55
CA LEU A 84 -1.63 3.08 21.27
C LEU A 84 -3.05 2.84 20.74
N GLN A 85 -3.91 3.80 20.98
CA GLN A 85 -5.22 3.85 20.32
C GLN A 85 -5.03 4.52 18.97
N LEU A 86 -5.12 3.72 17.90
CA LEU A 86 -4.83 4.18 16.54
C LEU A 86 -6.12 4.40 15.75
N VAL A 87 -6.08 5.40 14.86
CA VAL A 87 -7.14 5.69 13.89
C VAL A 87 -6.55 5.48 12.49
N PRO A 88 -7.20 4.68 11.63
CA PRO A 88 -6.68 4.48 10.27
C PRO A 88 -6.80 5.76 9.46
N THR A 89 -5.80 6.04 8.62
CA THR A 89 -5.82 7.19 7.74
C THR A 89 -5.97 6.77 6.28
N TYR A 90 -4.99 6.04 5.72
CA TYR A 90 -5.08 5.56 4.35
C TYR A 90 -4.08 4.43 4.11
N SER A 91 -4.28 3.72 3.01
CA SER A 91 -3.33 2.77 2.45
C SER A 91 -2.75 3.28 1.13
N TYR A 92 -1.59 2.78 0.79
CA TYR A 92 -0.93 3.07 -0.48
C TYR A 92 -0.21 1.82 -0.95
N ALA A 93 -0.45 1.42 -2.19
CA ALA A 93 0.15 0.22 -2.76
C ALA A 93 0.95 0.56 -4.01
N ARG A 94 2.08 -0.12 -4.20
CA ARG A 94 2.97 0.09 -5.34
C ARG A 94 3.62 -1.22 -5.75
N ILE A 95 3.79 -1.41 -7.06
CA ILE A 95 4.54 -2.53 -7.61
C ILE A 95 5.90 -2.00 -8.04
N TYR A 96 6.93 -2.31 -7.24
CA TYR A 96 8.29 -1.92 -7.58
C TYR A 96 8.82 -2.77 -8.73
N LYS A 97 9.53 -2.13 -9.66
CA LYS A 97 10.27 -2.81 -10.70
C LYS A 97 11.74 -2.91 -10.32
N ASN A 98 12.47 -3.82 -10.93
CA ASN A 98 13.91 -3.91 -10.72
C ASN A 98 14.56 -2.55 -11.03
N GLY A 99 15.36 -2.07 -10.10
CA GLY A 99 16.03 -0.77 -10.20
C GLY A 99 15.25 0.40 -9.62
N ASP A 100 13.99 0.23 -9.27
CA ASP A 100 13.22 1.30 -8.61
C ASP A 100 13.79 1.57 -7.22
N ALA A 101 13.90 2.85 -6.88
CA ALA A 101 14.40 3.28 -5.59
C ALA A 101 13.45 4.31 -4.97
N LEU A 102 12.99 4.03 -3.77
CA LEU A 102 12.25 4.99 -2.97
C LEU A 102 13.24 5.79 -2.14
N HIS A 103 13.38 7.08 -2.45
CA HIS A 103 14.28 7.95 -1.71
C HIS A 103 13.78 8.18 -0.28
N ARG A 104 14.72 8.47 0.60
CA ARG A 104 14.40 8.80 1.98
C ARG A 104 13.47 10.01 2.02
N HIS A 105 12.37 9.87 2.72
CA HIS A 105 11.34 10.90 2.83
C HIS A 105 10.62 10.79 4.17
N LYS A 106 9.75 11.73 4.45
CA LYS A 106 8.80 11.65 5.56
C LYS A 106 7.39 11.54 5.01
N ASP A 107 6.58 10.70 5.65
CA ASP A 107 5.16 10.66 5.36
C ASP A 107 4.47 11.94 5.84
N ARG A 108 3.25 12.18 5.36
CA ARG A 108 2.49 13.35 5.80
C ARG A 108 2.22 13.29 7.32
N PRO A 109 2.01 14.45 7.99
CA PRO A 109 1.83 14.48 9.46
C PRO A 109 0.72 13.60 10.01
N SER A 110 -0.33 13.32 9.23
CA SER A 110 -1.42 12.42 9.64
C SER A 110 -0.97 10.97 9.78
N CYS A 111 0.20 10.59 9.28
CA CYS A 111 0.77 9.24 9.36
C CYS A 111 1.76 9.17 10.52
N GLU A 112 1.28 9.31 11.75
CA GLU A 112 2.13 9.23 12.93
C GLU A 112 2.71 7.82 13.11
N ILE A 113 1.93 6.80 12.80
CA ILE A 113 2.38 5.40 12.79
C ILE A 113 2.16 4.86 11.39
N SER A 114 3.21 4.33 10.79
CA SER A 114 3.17 3.71 9.46
C SER A 114 3.60 2.27 9.52
N THR A 115 3.06 1.44 8.65
CA THR A 115 3.51 0.07 8.49
C THR A 115 3.68 -0.26 7.01
N THR A 116 4.62 -1.14 6.72
CA THR A 116 4.83 -1.68 5.38
C THR A 116 4.59 -3.19 5.43
N VAL A 117 3.79 -3.69 4.52
CA VAL A 117 3.57 -5.13 4.32
C VAL A 117 4.26 -5.51 3.02
N ASN A 118 5.22 -6.46 3.11
CA ASN A 118 5.98 -6.96 1.96
C ASN A 118 5.60 -8.40 1.66
#